data_79ac2b11036d59f5f590557184eb6509
#
_entry.id   79ac2b11036d59f5f590557184eb6509
#
_cell.length_a   1.000
_cell.length_b   1.000
_cell.length_c   1.000
_cell.angle_alpha   90.00
_cell.angle_beta   90.00
_cell.angle_gamma   90.00
#
_symmetry.space_group_name_H-M   'P 1'
#
loop_
_entity.id
_entity.type
_entity.pdbx_description
1 polymer ?
#
loop_
_entity_poly.entity_id
_entity_poly.type
_entity_poly.pdbx_seq_one_letter_code
_entity_poly.pdbx_strand_id
1 'polypeptide(L)'
;MKLSRHTKVAAAVAGAASVALLASACSSGASADGDSDITLTITTFGTFGYDDLYAEYEAEHPGITIEATNIDTGGNARTDAFTKIAAGSGLSDIVAIEEGWLGAIMEVSDQFVDLRDFGIEDRKSDWVDWKYAQATDADGRVIGYGTDIGPAGICYNGALFEAAGLPSDREEVATLLEGDWAHYFEVGKQYADATGKAWYDQSGFVWNSMVNQLDEGYYTSDGELNVEGNAELKERFDLLAGAVGNGLSAAQSEWDWNGGKSFVDGTFATFVCPGWMLGVVQGNTEAGGGDASTGWDFADVFPGGAANWGGAFLGVAETSAHKEAAAALADWLTQPEQQLAQFEAAGTFPSTVQAQEELAANPTPNEFFNSAPVGTILAGRTEGVVAQFKGPDDSVIQENVFGPPLDKLDRREVTAQQAWDEALTLLDELVG
;
A
#
# COMPACT_ATOMS: atom_id res chain seq x y z
N MET A 1 -54.10 -16.02 36.91
CA MET A 1 -54.47 -16.14 38.32
C MET A 1 -53.68 -15.10 39.10
N LYS A 2 -54.43 -14.07 39.67
CA LYS A 2 -54.11 -13.17 40.78
C LYS A 2 -52.75 -12.45 40.73
N LEU A 3 -52.64 -11.15 40.41
CA LEU A 3 -53.07 -9.93 41.15
C LEU A 3 -52.47 -9.78 42.57
N SER A 4 -51.71 -8.71 42.75
CA SER A 4 -51.84 -7.71 43.82
C SER A 4 -50.60 -6.82 43.83
N ARG A 5 -50.56 -5.55 43.50
CA ARG A 5 -51.12 -4.29 43.96
C ARG A 5 -50.64 -3.86 45.36
N HIS A 6 -50.23 -2.61 45.33
CA HIS A 6 -50.21 -1.52 46.35
C HIS A 6 -48.85 -1.25 47.04
N THR A 7 -48.40 -0.08 47.43
CA THR A 7 -49.01 1.27 47.42
C THR A 7 -47.93 2.34 47.66
N LYS A 8 -48.19 3.53 47.19
CA LYS A 8 -47.58 4.83 47.43
C LYS A 8 -47.26 5.11 48.90
N VAL A 9 -46.27 5.99 49.16
CA VAL A 9 -46.54 7.25 49.92
C VAL A 9 -45.35 8.22 49.72
N ALA A 10 -45.67 9.46 49.42
CA ALA A 10 -44.82 10.65 49.36
C ALA A 10 -44.75 11.32 50.75
N ALA A 11 -43.66 12.04 50.97
CA ALA A 11 -43.73 13.27 51.80
C ALA A 11 -42.47 14.13 51.55
N ALA A 12 -42.74 15.36 51.25
CA ALA A 12 -41.85 16.51 51.16
C ALA A 12 -41.63 17.15 52.52
N VAL A 13 -40.59 17.96 52.64
CA VAL A 13 -40.46 19.27 53.35
C VAL A 13 -38.98 19.65 53.35
N ALA A 14 -38.49 20.66 52.68
CA ALA A 14 -38.37 22.09 52.82
C ALA A 14 -37.52 22.57 54.03
N GLY A 15 -36.53 23.43 53.76
CA GLY A 15 -35.89 24.30 54.74
C GLY A 15 -34.46 24.68 54.37
N ALA A 16 -34.25 25.71 53.61
CA ALA A 16 -33.84 27.08 53.88
C ALA A 16 -32.35 27.29 54.28
N ALA A 17 -31.66 27.94 53.38
CA ALA A 17 -30.76 29.11 53.43
C ALA A 17 -29.77 29.31 54.60
N SER A 18 -28.49 29.46 54.24
CA SER A 18 -27.68 30.56 54.77
C SER A 18 -26.49 30.91 53.85
N VAL A 19 -26.48 32.16 53.46
CA VAL A 19 -25.44 32.90 52.70
C VAL A 19 -24.25 33.15 53.61
N ALA A 20 -23.04 32.97 53.13
CA ALA A 20 -21.88 33.69 53.62
C ALA A 20 -20.90 33.97 52.45
N LEU A 21 -20.94 35.19 52.00
CA LEU A 21 -19.88 35.86 51.25
C LEU A 21 -18.66 36.08 52.16
N LEU A 22 -17.47 35.78 51.69
CA LEU A 22 -16.30 36.60 51.95
C LEU A 22 -15.26 36.47 50.82
N ALA A 23 -14.82 37.58 50.47
CA ALA A 23 -14.07 38.02 49.32
C ALA A 23 -12.57 37.73 49.37
N SER A 24 -12.00 37.71 48.17
CA SER A 24 -10.73 38.25 47.74
C SER A 24 -9.44 37.66 48.31
N ALA A 25 -8.71 37.01 47.39
CA ALA A 25 -7.30 37.34 47.22
C ALA A 25 -6.92 37.22 45.74
N CYS A 26 -6.62 38.34 45.15
CA CYS A 26 -5.87 38.42 43.92
C CYS A 26 -4.53 37.70 44.12
N SER A 27 -4.24 36.69 43.33
CA SER A 27 -2.89 36.21 43.05
C SER A 27 -2.76 36.19 41.53
N SER A 28 -1.90 37.08 41.12
CA SER A 28 -1.41 37.28 39.79
C SER A 28 -1.06 35.99 39.04
N GLY A 29 -1.54 35.91 37.85
CA GLY A 29 -1.02 35.32 36.65
C GLY A 29 0.07 34.25 36.77
N ALA A 30 -0.34 33.02 36.60
CA ALA A 30 0.39 32.09 35.76
C ALA A 30 -0.64 31.65 34.71
N SER A 31 -0.44 32.04 33.49
CA SER A 31 -1.01 31.36 32.35
C SER A 31 -0.45 29.95 32.43
N ALA A 32 -1.16 29.03 33.04
CA ALA A 32 -1.04 27.65 32.74
C ALA A 32 -1.81 27.51 31.41
N ASP A 33 -1.13 27.62 30.31
CA ASP A 33 -1.50 26.85 29.14
C ASP A 33 -1.43 25.40 29.64
N GLY A 34 -2.58 24.88 30.03
CA GLY A 34 -2.75 23.50 30.38
C GLY A 34 -2.58 22.76 29.07
N ASP A 35 -1.43 22.09 28.95
CA ASP A 35 -1.21 21.05 28.00
C ASP A 35 -2.28 19.98 28.30
N SER A 36 -3.39 20.06 27.56
CA SER A 36 -4.45 19.05 27.68
C SER A 36 -3.92 17.86 26.92
N ASP A 37 -3.86 16.70 27.57
CA ASP A 37 -3.52 15.45 26.92
C ASP A 37 -4.31 15.31 25.60
N ILE A 38 -3.60 15.11 24.50
CA ILE A 38 -4.15 14.97 23.16
C ILE A 38 -4.09 13.49 22.79
N THR A 39 -5.21 12.93 22.36
CA THR A 39 -5.23 11.61 21.70
C THR A 39 -5.33 11.83 20.22
N LEU A 40 -4.33 11.35 19.47
CA LEU A 40 -4.32 11.32 18.01
C LEU A 40 -4.71 9.93 17.53
N THR A 41 -5.67 9.89 16.64
CA THR A 41 -6.09 8.63 15.97
C THR A 41 -5.43 8.53 14.61
N ILE A 42 -4.90 7.35 14.28
CA ILE A 42 -4.33 7.07 12.96
C ILE A 42 -4.87 5.75 12.42
N THR A 43 -5.33 5.75 11.16
CA THR A 43 -5.71 4.53 10.46
C THR A 43 -4.69 4.22 9.37
N THR A 44 -4.13 3.00 9.43
CA THR A 44 -3.20 2.44 8.44
C THR A 44 -3.78 1.14 7.86
N PHE A 45 -3.06 0.53 6.90
CA PHE A 45 -3.41 -0.77 6.34
C PHE A 45 -2.16 -1.63 6.15
N GLY A 46 -2.34 -2.96 6.11
CA GLY A 46 -1.21 -3.88 5.93
C GLY A 46 -0.13 -3.68 7.00
N THR A 47 1.13 -3.52 6.58
CA THR A 47 2.26 -3.37 7.51
C THR A 47 3.08 -2.13 7.16
N PHE A 48 3.03 -1.12 8.01
CA PHE A 48 3.77 0.14 7.85
C PHE A 48 5.08 0.18 8.66
N GLY A 49 5.22 -0.65 9.70
CA GLY A 49 6.39 -0.63 10.59
C GLY A 49 6.40 0.53 11.58
N TYR A 50 5.22 1.05 11.98
CA TYR A 50 5.10 2.22 12.84
C TYR A 50 5.07 1.93 14.34
N ASP A 51 4.93 0.68 14.78
CA ASP A 51 4.66 0.35 16.19
C ASP A 51 5.69 0.95 17.16
N ASP A 52 6.98 0.79 16.88
CA ASP A 52 8.04 1.34 17.70
C ASP A 52 8.14 2.87 17.56
N LEU A 53 7.86 3.41 16.38
CA LEU A 53 7.87 4.84 16.10
C LEU A 53 6.75 5.59 16.85
N TYR A 54 5.58 4.98 17.04
CA TYR A 54 4.54 5.57 17.87
C TYR A 54 5.01 5.74 19.31
N ALA A 55 5.63 4.70 19.87
CA ALA A 55 6.15 4.74 21.23
C ALA A 55 7.30 5.77 21.40
N GLU A 56 8.13 5.94 20.38
CA GLU A 56 9.19 6.93 20.34
C GLU A 56 8.60 8.35 20.31
N TYR A 57 7.64 8.61 19.41
CA TYR A 57 6.99 9.91 19.33
C TYR A 57 6.28 10.30 20.63
N GLU A 58 5.54 9.39 21.25
CA GLU A 58 4.90 9.61 22.55
C GLU A 58 5.90 9.95 23.67
N ALA A 59 7.08 9.29 23.65
CA ALA A 59 8.14 9.55 24.62
C ALA A 59 8.77 10.95 24.45
N GLU A 60 8.88 11.43 23.21
CA GLU A 60 9.40 12.75 22.86
C GLU A 60 8.36 13.88 23.05
N HIS A 61 7.06 13.54 23.00
CA HIS A 61 5.95 14.48 23.10
C HIS A 61 5.02 14.14 24.27
N PRO A 62 5.46 14.39 25.53
CA PRO A 62 4.62 14.12 26.69
C PRO A 62 3.28 14.87 26.59
N GLY A 63 2.17 14.15 26.79
CA GLY A 63 0.81 14.67 26.64
C GLY A 63 0.16 14.29 25.29
N ILE A 64 0.88 13.66 24.37
CA ILE A 64 0.30 13.04 23.18
C ILE A 64 0.19 11.53 23.39
N THR A 65 -0.96 10.96 23.05
CA THR A 65 -1.20 9.51 22.97
C THR A 65 -1.67 9.17 21.57
N ILE A 66 -1.16 8.09 21.00
CA ILE A 66 -1.50 7.64 19.63
C ILE A 66 -2.37 6.39 19.71
N GLU A 67 -3.59 6.47 19.16
CA GLU A 67 -4.48 5.34 18.98
C GLU A 67 -4.47 4.91 17.52
N ALA A 68 -3.72 3.84 17.24
CA ALA A 68 -3.57 3.29 15.90
C ALA A 68 -4.63 2.23 15.61
N THR A 69 -5.23 2.28 14.42
CA THR A 69 -6.08 1.26 13.84
C THR A 69 -5.43 0.75 12.57
N ASN A 70 -5.19 -0.56 12.49
CA ASN A 70 -4.66 -1.18 11.28
C ASN A 70 -5.78 -1.99 10.60
N ILE A 71 -5.96 -1.78 9.29
CA ILE A 71 -6.88 -2.50 8.42
C ILE A 71 -6.06 -3.51 7.61
N ASP A 72 -6.60 -4.69 7.34
CA ASP A 72 -5.87 -5.79 6.74
C ASP A 72 -5.36 -5.50 5.31
N THR A 73 -6.15 -4.78 4.48
CA THR A 73 -5.80 -4.48 3.09
C THR A 73 -6.08 -3.03 2.70
N GLY A 74 -5.38 -2.54 1.66
CA GLY A 74 -5.63 -1.21 1.06
C GLY A 74 -7.07 -1.05 0.55
N GLY A 75 -7.65 -2.08 -0.07
CA GLY A 75 -9.04 -2.05 -0.56
C GLY A 75 -10.07 -1.93 0.56
N ASN A 76 -9.85 -2.63 1.71
CA ASN A 76 -10.71 -2.47 2.88
C ASN A 76 -10.53 -1.11 3.55
N ALA A 77 -9.31 -0.58 3.59
CA ALA A 77 -9.02 0.77 4.09
C ALA A 77 -9.70 1.84 3.22
N ARG A 78 -9.67 1.69 1.89
CA ARG A 78 -10.42 2.53 0.97
C ARG A 78 -11.92 2.53 1.30
N THR A 79 -12.51 1.35 1.44
CA THR A 79 -13.93 1.19 1.75
C THR A 79 -14.30 1.87 3.08
N ASP A 80 -13.48 1.70 4.11
CA ASP A 80 -13.63 2.34 5.42
C ASP A 80 -13.55 3.87 5.30
N ALA A 81 -12.52 4.39 4.62
CA ALA A 81 -12.32 5.83 4.44
C ALA A 81 -13.50 6.48 3.71
N PHE A 82 -13.93 5.95 2.56
CA PHE A 82 -15.04 6.52 1.81
C PHE A 82 -16.38 6.39 2.52
N THR A 83 -16.60 5.33 3.30
CA THR A 83 -17.79 5.22 4.16
C THR A 83 -17.84 6.33 5.19
N LYS A 84 -16.72 6.65 5.84
CA LYS A 84 -16.62 7.70 6.85
C LYS A 84 -16.69 9.10 6.24
N ILE A 85 -16.09 9.30 5.06
CA ILE A 85 -16.22 10.53 4.27
C ILE A 85 -17.68 10.79 3.92
N ALA A 86 -18.38 9.80 3.38
CA ALA A 86 -19.79 9.91 3.05
C ALA A 86 -20.70 10.16 4.26
N ALA A 87 -20.32 9.62 5.43
CA ALA A 87 -21.03 9.88 6.69
C ALA A 87 -20.71 11.25 7.29
N GLY A 88 -19.69 11.95 6.79
CA GLY A 88 -19.21 13.23 7.33
C GLY A 88 -18.64 13.14 8.74
N SER A 89 -18.24 11.94 9.18
CA SER A 89 -17.70 11.71 10.52
C SER A 89 -17.02 10.35 10.65
N GLY A 90 -16.11 10.23 11.62
CA GLY A 90 -15.48 8.96 11.99
C GLY A 90 -14.15 8.68 11.29
N LEU A 91 -13.66 9.60 10.42
CA LEU A 91 -12.27 9.53 9.98
C LEU A 91 -11.34 9.69 11.18
N SER A 92 -10.24 8.96 11.18
CA SER A 92 -9.13 9.21 12.10
C SER A 92 -8.49 10.58 11.81
N ASP A 93 -7.77 11.15 12.78
CA ASP A 93 -7.03 12.39 12.58
C ASP A 93 -6.05 12.28 11.43
N ILE A 94 -5.39 11.09 11.30
CA ILE A 94 -4.49 10.75 10.21
C ILE A 94 -5.01 9.50 9.51
N VAL A 95 -5.01 9.53 8.17
CA VAL A 95 -5.46 8.43 7.32
C VAL A 95 -4.35 8.07 6.33
N ALA A 96 -3.93 6.81 6.32
CA ALA A 96 -3.06 6.31 5.27
C ALA A 96 -3.86 6.09 3.98
N ILE A 97 -3.40 6.69 2.90
CA ILE A 97 -4.00 6.68 1.56
C ILE A 97 -3.06 5.90 0.64
N GLU A 98 -3.49 4.77 0.14
CA GLU A 98 -2.70 3.97 -0.80
C GLU A 98 -2.77 4.58 -2.22
N GLU A 99 -1.67 4.49 -2.97
CA GLU A 99 -1.51 5.09 -4.30
C GLU A 99 -2.64 4.72 -5.27
N GLY A 100 -3.10 3.46 -5.26
CA GLY A 100 -4.10 2.95 -6.19
C GLY A 100 -5.46 3.62 -6.08
N TRP A 101 -5.80 4.21 -4.93
CA TRP A 101 -7.05 4.95 -4.74
C TRP A 101 -6.86 6.43 -4.40
N LEU A 102 -5.62 6.91 -4.55
CA LEU A 102 -5.31 8.34 -4.38
C LEU A 102 -6.12 9.21 -5.35
N GLY A 103 -6.31 8.78 -6.61
CA GLY A 103 -7.12 9.49 -7.59
C GLY A 103 -8.56 9.75 -7.11
N ALA A 104 -9.18 8.75 -6.47
CA ALA A 104 -10.51 8.92 -5.86
C ALA A 104 -10.51 9.90 -4.69
N ILE A 105 -9.43 9.96 -3.89
CA ILE A 105 -9.28 10.95 -2.82
C ILE A 105 -9.10 12.36 -3.37
N MET A 106 -8.45 12.52 -4.53
CA MET A 106 -8.31 13.84 -5.16
C MET A 106 -9.66 14.47 -5.53
N GLU A 107 -10.68 13.67 -5.85
CA GLU A 107 -12.05 14.15 -6.09
C GLU A 107 -12.75 14.69 -4.82
N VAL A 108 -12.25 14.32 -3.65
CA VAL A 108 -12.77 14.74 -2.34
C VAL A 108 -11.65 15.34 -1.48
N SER A 109 -10.66 15.97 -2.11
CA SER A 109 -9.46 16.51 -1.46
C SER A 109 -9.79 17.54 -0.35
N ASP A 110 -10.98 18.16 -0.40
CA ASP A 110 -11.48 19.08 0.62
C ASP A 110 -11.80 18.40 1.96
N GLN A 111 -11.84 17.06 2.01
CA GLN A 111 -11.97 16.29 3.25
C GLN A 111 -10.64 16.16 4.00
N PHE A 112 -9.55 16.61 3.41
CA PHE A 112 -8.21 16.64 4.00
C PHE A 112 -7.68 18.07 4.08
N VAL A 113 -6.84 18.35 5.06
CA VAL A 113 -6.21 19.67 5.20
C VAL A 113 -5.23 19.92 4.06
N ASP A 114 -5.04 21.17 3.72
CA ASP A 114 -3.95 21.59 2.85
C ASP A 114 -2.65 21.63 3.66
N LEU A 115 -1.77 20.67 3.43
CA LEU A 115 -0.52 20.52 4.17
C LEU A 115 0.49 21.67 3.92
N ARG A 116 0.23 22.53 2.92
CA ARG A 116 1.03 23.75 2.73
C ARG A 116 0.88 24.72 3.92
N ASP A 117 -0.26 24.70 4.57
CA ASP A 117 -0.50 25.46 5.80
C ASP A 117 0.31 24.91 6.99
N PHE A 118 0.85 23.70 6.87
CA PHE A 118 1.65 22.99 7.88
C PHE A 118 3.12 22.80 7.48
N GLY A 119 3.58 23.51 6.44
CA GLY A 119 5.00 23.62 6.09
C GLY A 119 5.54 22.51 5.18
N ILE A 120 4.72 21.66 4.57
CA ILE A 120 5.19 20.58 3.69
C ILE A 120 6.04 21.09 2.50
N GLU A 121 5.81 22.34 2.05
CA GLU A 121 6.57 22.92 0.94
C GLU A 121 8.07 23.07 1.26
N ASP A 122 8.43 23.28 2.52
CA ASP A 122 9.82 23.40 2.95
C ASP A 122 10.57 22.08 2.81
N ARG A 123 9.83 20.97 2.75
CA ARG A 123 10.33 19.60 2.60
C ARG A 123 10.11 18.99 1.21
N LYS A 124 9.54 19.74 0.26
CA LYS A 124 9.20 19.24 -1.07
C LYS A 124 10.35 18.45 -1.75
N SER A 125 11.59 18.90 -1.55
CA SER A 125 12.78 18.26 -2.12
C SER A 125 13.25 17.00 -1.37
N ASP A 126 12.60 16.65 -0.25
CA ASP A 126 12.95 15.44 0.48
C ASP A 126 12.43 14.19 -0.24
N TRP A 127 11.29 14.30 -0.90
CA TRP A 127 10.71 13.21 -1.69
C TRP A 127 11.20 13.19 -3.13
N VAL A 128 11.11 12.02 -3.76
CA VAL A 128 11.20 11.94 -5.22
C VAL A 128 10.10 12.81 -5.85
N ASP A 129 10.44 13.55 -6.90
CA ASP A 129 9.59 14.61 -7.46
C ASP A 129 8.16 14.15 -7.75
N TRP A 130 8.00 12.96 -8.32
CA TRP A 130 6.69 12.45 -8.69
C TRP A 130 5.83 12.08 -7.47
N LYS A 131 6.43 11.66 -6.35
CA LYS A 131 5.69 11.32 -5.12
C LYS A 131 5.00 12.56 -4.53
N TYR A 132 5.72 13.67 -4.45
CA TYR A 132 5.13 14.93 -4.02
C TYR A 132 4.06 15.43 -5.00
N ALA A 133 4.31 15.28 -6.32
CA ALA A 133 3.35 15.70 -7.35
C ALA A 133 2.04 14.88 -7.26
N GLN A 134 2.11 13.57 -7.00
CA GLN A 134 0.93 12.73 -6.81
C GLN A 134 0.04 13.20 -5.64
N ALA A 135 0.63 13.73 -4.57
CA ALA A 135 -0.12 14.24 -3.41
C ALA A 135 -0.76 15.62 -3.63
N THR A 136 -0.55 16.23 -4.81
CA THR A 136 -1.03 17.58 -5.14
C THR A 136 -2.28 17.49 -6.02
N ASP A 137 -3.39 18.08 -5.55
CA ASP A 137 -4.63 18.12 -6.32
C ASP A 137 -4.63 19.17 -7.44
N ALA A 138 -5.70 19.23 -8.24
CA ALA A 138 -5.83 20.15 -9.38
C ALA A 138 -5.81 21.64 -8.98
N ASP A 139 -6.16 21.98 -7.74
CA ASP A 139 -6.13 23.33 -7.18
C ASP A 139 -4.78 23.66 -6.52
N GLY A 140 -3.83 22.73 -6.57
CA GLY A 140 -2.48 22.86 -6.02
C GLY A 140 -2.41 22.65 -4.50
N ARG A 141 -3.45 22.08 -3.86
CA ARG A 141 -3.40 21.68 -2.45
C ARG A 141 -2.61 20.39 -2.31
N VAL A 142 -1.81 20.27 -1.28
CA VAL A 142 -1.06 19.05 -0.97
C VAL A 142 -1.76 18.34 0.18
N ILE A 143 -2.27 17.13 -0.05
CA ILE A 143 -3.16 16.42 0.87
C ILE A 143 -2.52 15.25 1.61
N GLY A 144 -1.26 14.92 1.33
CA GLY A 144 -0.60 13.77 1.96
C GLY A 144 0.90 13.88 2.02
N TYR A 145 1.50 13.48 3.13
CA TYR A 145 2.93 13.22 3.26
C TYR A 145 3.27 11.86 2.67
N GLY A 146 4.20 11.79 1.72
CA GLY A 146 4.60 10.53 1.10
C GLY A 146 5.30 9.61 2.10
N THR A 147 4.83 8.36 2.22
CA THR A 147 5.41 7.36 3.12
C THR A 147 6.47 6.53 2.40
N ASP A 148 6.05 5.64 1.54
CA ASP A 148 6.87 4.69 0.81
C ASP A 148 6.57 4.73 -0.68
N ILE A 149 7.36 4.00 -1.43
CA ILE A 149 7.16 3.71 -2.85
C ILE A 149 7.41 2.22 -3.10
N GLY A 150 6.94 1.70 -4.21
CA GLY A 150 7.08 0.29 -4.57
C GLY A 150 7.91 0.05 -5.83
N PRO A 151 9.22 0.43 -5.87
CA PRO A 151 10.07 0.01 -6.96
C PRO A 151 10.13 -1.51 -7.00
N ALA A 152 10.01 -2.09 -8.21
CA ALA A 152 9.78 -3.50 -8.37
C ALA A 152 11.00 -4.27 -8.90
N GLY A 153 11.20 -5.47 -8.36
CA GLY A 153 12.08 -6.50 -8.85
C GLY A 153 11.36 -7.86 -8.94
N ILE A 154 12.10 -8.92 -9.20
CA ILE A 154 11.56 -10.28 -9.23
C ILE A 154 12.07 -11.07 -8.03
N CYS A 155 11.14 -11.55 -7.18
CA CYS A 155 11.42 -12.64 -6.25
C CYS A 155 11.42 -13.95 -7.00
N TYR A 156 12.39 -14.81 -6.77
CA TYR A 156 12.49 -16.13 -7.39
C TYR A 156 12.93 -17.18 -6.38
N ASN A 157 12.58 -18.42 -6.64
CA ASN A 157 13.05 -19.53 -5.81
C ASN A 157 14.22 -20.22 -6.50
N GLY A 158 15.44 -20.02 -5.98
CA GLY A 158 16.68 -20.54 -6.57
C GLY A 158 16.71 -22.06 -6.68
N ALA A 159 16.15 -22.78 -5.69
CA ALA A 159 16.10 -24.24 -5.73
C ALA A 159 15.19 -24.76 -6.85
N LEU A 160 14.10 -24.07 -7.16
CA LEU A 160 13.20 -24.41 -8.27
C LEU A 160 13.85 -24.09 -9.62
N PHE A 161 14.63 -23.02 -9.72
CA PHE A 161 15.42 -22.70 -10.92
C PHE A 161 16.47 -23.77 -11.20
N GLU A 162 17.24 -24.19 -10.20
CA GLU A 162 18.22 -25.28 -10.33
C GLU A 162 17.55 -26.59 -10.77
N ALA A 163 16.39 -26.93 -10.21
CA ALA A 163 15.65 -28.13 -10.59
C ALA A 163 15.18 -28.12 -12.05
N ALA A 164 14.98 -26.92 -12.62
CA ALA A 164 14.65 -26.71 -14.02
C ALA A 164 15.88 -26.65 -14.94
N GLY A 165 17.10 -26.64 -14.37
CA GLY A 165 18.35 -26.44 -15.11
C GLY A 165 18.59 -24.97 -15.50
N LEU A 166 17.94 -24.05 -14.83
CA LEU A 166 18.16 -22.61 -14.96
C LEU A 166 19.20 -22.13 -13.94
N PRO A 167 19.89 -21.00 -14.18
CA PRO A 167 20.72 -20.35 -13.18
C PRO A 167 19.97 -20.09 -11.88
N SER A 168 20.64 -20.14 -10.74
CA SER A 168 20.09 -19.82 -9.41
C SER A 168 20.82 -18.68 -8.72
N ASP A 169 22.00 -18.30 -9.23
CA ASP A 169 22.73 -17.13 -8.77
C ASP A 169 21.99 -15.84 -9.18
N ARG A 170 21.92 -14.86 -8.26
CA ARG A 170 21.14 -13.63 -8.42
C ARG A 170 21.51 -12.81 -9.65
N GLU A 171 22.81 -12.66 -9.92
CA GLU A 171 23.29 -11.89 -11.07
C GLU A 171 23.02 -12.63 -12.39
N GLU A 172 23.16 -13.94 -12.38
CA GLU A 172 22.84 -14.79 -13.53
C GLU A 172 21.32 -14.82 -13.79
N VAL A 173 20.50 -14.84 -12.75
CA VAL A 173 19.03 -14.76 -12.87
C VAL A 173 18.61 -13.37 -13.37
N ALA A 174 19.21 -12.30 -12.88
CA ALA A 174 18.94 -10.95 -13.39
C ALA A 174 19.26 -10.87 -14.90
N THR A 175 20.41 -11.41 -15.32
CA THR A 175 20.78 -11.50 -16.74
C THR A 175 19.82 -12.37 -17.56
N LEU A 176 19.38 -13.51 -17.01
CA LEU A 176 18.43 -14.42 -17.65
C LEU A 176 17.08 -13.76 -17.92
N LEU A 177 16.60 -12.95 -16.97
CA LEU A 177 15.28 -12.33 -17.02
C LEU A 177 15.30 -10.91 -17.62
N GLU A 178 16.48 -10.39 -17.98
CA GLU A 178 16.59 -9.06 -18.61
C GLU A 178 15.85 -9.06 -19.96
N GLY A 179 14.92 -8.11 -20.11
CA GLY A 179 14.11 -7.97 -21.31
C GLY A 179 12.69 -7.49 -20.99
N ASP A 180 11.78 -7.77 -21.91
CA ASP A 180 10.37 -7.44 -21.79
C ASP A 180 9.53 -8.58 -21.18
N TRP A 181 8.24 -8.34 -21.02
CA TRP A 181 7.29 -9.34 -20.52
C TRP A 181 7.19 -10.57 -21.43
N ALA A 182 7.36 -10.41 -22.74
CA ALA A 182 7.36 -11.55 -23.67
C ALA A 182 8.55 -12.47 -23.38
N HIS A 183 9.73 -11.91 -23.14
CA HIS A 183 10.91 -12.66 -22.74
C HIS A 183 10.76 -13.35 -21.38
N TYR A 184 10.21 -12.63 -20.38
CA TYR A 184 9.91 -13.22 -19.06
C TYR A 184 8.99 -14.44 -19.17
N PHE A 185 7.96 -14.39 -20.00
CA PHE A 185 7.06 -15.51 -20.23
C PHE A 185 7.71 -16.63 -21.08
N GLU A 186 8.64 -16.28 -21.96
CA GLU A 186 9.42 -17.30 -22.70
C GLU A 186 10.31 -18.13 -21.76
N VAL A 187 11.02 -17.49 -20.83
CA VAL A 187 11.79 -18.16 -19.78
C VAL A 187 10.86 -18.98 -18.88
N GLY A 188 9.71 -18.42 -18.51
CA GLY A 188 8.68 -19.13 -17.73
C GLY A 188 8.17 -20.38 -18.44
N LYS A 189 8.01 -20.32 -19.77
CA LYS A 189 7.64 -21.50 -20.55
C LYS A 189 8.73 -22.58 -20.54
N GLN A 190 10.00 -22.20 -20.64
CA GLN A 190 11.12 -23.14 -20.50
C GLN A 190 11.09 -23.84 -19.14
N TYR A 191 10.84 -23.07 -18.06
CA TYR A 191 10.69 -23.62 -16.72
C TYR A 191 9.49 -24.59 -16.62
N ALA A 192 8.32 -24.19 -17.12
CA ALA A 192 7.12 -25.02 -17.08
C ALA A 192 7.25 -26.30 -17.89
N ASP A 193 7.86 -26.23 -19.09
CA ASP A 193 8.14 -27.40 -19.92
C ASP A 193 9.12 -28.39 -19.24
N ALA A 194 10.09 -27.89 -18.47
CA ALA A 194 11.07 -28.72 -17.76
C ALA A 194 10.51 -29.35 -16.48
N THR A 195 9.64 -28.68 -15.77
CA THR A 195 9.21 -29.05 -14.41
C THR A 195 7.75 -29.49 -14.31
N GLY A 196 6.89 -29.06 -15.21
CA GLY A 196 5.44 -29.19 -15.13
C GLY A 196 4.80 -28.30 -14.06
N LYS A 197 5.54 -27.32 -13.51
CA LYS A 197 5.06 -26.39 -12.47
C LYS A 197 4.80 -25.00 -13.05
N ALA A 198 4.05 -24.19 -12.35
CA ALA A 198 3.75 -22.82 -12.73
C ALA A 198 4.96 -21.88 -12.53
N TRP A 199 4.99 -20.82 -13.32
CA TRP A 199 6.04 -19.81 -13.31
C TRP A 199 5.77 -18.71 -12.29
N TYR A 200 4.54 -18.16 -12.27
CA TYR A 200 4.12 -17.14 -11.34
C TYR A 200 2.82 -17.56 -10.58
N ASP A 201 2.49 -16.85 -9.56
CA ASP A 201 1.40 -17.18 -8.64
C ASP A 201 -0.01 -16.98 -9.23
N GLN A 202 -0.34 -15.79 -9.73
CA GLN A 202 -1.64 -15.45 -10.32
C GLN A 202 -1.53 -14.23 -11.25
N SER A 203 -2.50 -14.08 -12.16
CA SER A 203 -2.43 -13.08 -13.23
C SER A 203 -2.72 -11.66 -12.78
N GLY A 204 -3.46 -11.42 -11.70
CA GLY A 204 -3.84 -10.07 -11.26
C GLY A 204 -2.62 -9.22 -10.87
N PHE A 205 -1.64 -9.78 -10.16
CA PHE A 205 -0.41 -9.07 -9.77
C PHE A 205 0.50 -8.79 -10.96
N VAL A 206 0.62 -9.76 -11.87
CA VAL A 206 1.36 -9.57 -13.11
C VAL A 206 0.71 -8.51 -13.98
N TRP A 207 -0.63 -8.55 -14.10
CA TRP A 207 -1.41 -7.55 -14.84
C TRP A 207 -1.20 -6.15 -14.29
N ASN A 208 -1.36 -5.96 -12.99
CA ASN A 208 -1.14 -4.67 -12.34
C ASN A 208 0.27 -4.12 -12.62
N SER A 209 1.27 -4.99 -12.53
CA SER A 209 2.66 -4.63 -12.86
C SER A 209 2.85 -4.21 -14.32
N MET A 210 2.20 -4.92 -15.24
CA MET A 210 2.24 -4.60 -16.68
C MET A 210 1.55 -3.28 -17.01
N VAL A 211 0.44 -2.98 -16.33
CA VAL A 211 -0.32 -1.73 -16.51
C VAL A 211 0.45 -0.54 -15.94
N ASN A 212 1.06 -0.68 -14.76
CA ASN A 212 1.81 0.39 -14.10
C ASN A 212 3.10 0.81 -14.84
N GLN A 213 3.49 0.10 -15.89
CA GLN A 213 4.59 0.47 -16.78
C GLN A 213 4.16 1.22 -18.04
N LEU A 214 2.86 1.36 -18.29
CA LEU A 214 2.37 2.13 -19.40
C LEU A 214 2.45 3.62 -19.09
N ASP A 215 2.78 4.44 -20.07
CA ASP A 215 2.72 5.91 -19.92
C ASP A 215 1.30 6.36 -19.60
N GLU A 216 0.31 5.73 -20.23
CA GLU A 216 -1.12 5.92 -19.96
C GLU A 216 -1.79 4.56 -19.73
N GLY A 217 -2.22 4.33 -18.49
CA GLY A 217 -2.89 3.10 -18.06
C GLY A 217 -4.38 3.11 -18.33
N TYR A 218 -5.17 3.04 -17.27
CA TYR A 218 -6.63 3.12 -17.36
C TYR A 218 -7.16 4.53 -17.65
N TYR A 219 -6.31 5.53 -17.46
CA TYR A 219 -6.60 6.93 -17.77
C TYR A 219 -5.48 7.53 -18.60
N THR A 220 -5.82 8.54 -19.41
CA THR A 220 -4.83 9.40 -20.05
C THR A 220 -4.24 10.38 -19.04
N SER A 221 -3.14 11.03 -19.40
CA SER A 221 -2.54 12.10 -18.61
C SER A 221 -3.45 13.32 -18.40
N ASP A 222 -4.46 13.48 -19.27
CA ASP A 222 -5.48 14.54 -19.20
C ASP A 222 -6.70 14.11 -18.32
N GLY A 223 -6.68 12.90 -17.73
CA GLY A 223 -7.72 12.39 -16.84
C GLY A 223 -8.93 11.76 -17.54
N GLU A 224 -8.85 11.47 -18.84
CA GLU A 224 -9.91 10.79 -19.56
C GLU A 224 -9.77 9.26 -19.44
N LEU A 225 -10.90 8.55 -19.26
CA LEU A 225 -10.92 7.08 -19.23
C LEU A 225 -10.35 6.49 -20.52
N ASN A 226 -9.35 5.61 -20.42
CA ASN A 226 -8.55 5.08 -21.52
C ASN A 226 -8.43 3.55 -21.48
N VAL A 227 -9.53 2.85 -21.37
CA VAL A 227 -9.52 1.37 -21.33
C VAL A 227 -9.91 0.78 -22.68
N GLU A 228 -11.11 1.12 -23.20
CA GLU A 228 -11.67 0.47 -24.39
C GLU A 228 -10.84 0.72 -25.67
N GLY A 229 -10.27 1.92 -25.81
CA GLY A 229 -9.47 2.32 -26.97
C GLY A 229 -7.96 2.16 -26.82
N ASN A 230 -7.48 1.72 -25.66
CA ASN A 230 -6.06 1.59 -25.37
C ASN A 230 -5.47 0.32 -25.99
N ALA A 231 -4.77 0.48 -27.13
CA ALA A 231 -4.17 -0.63 -27.86
C ALA A 231 -3.04 -1.30 -27.07
N GLU A 232 -2.25 -0.53 -26.30
CA GLU A 232 -1.16 -1.06 -25.51
C GLU A 232 -1.68 -1.89 -24.33
N LEU A 233 -2.74 -1.42 -23.68
CA LEU A 233 -3.41 -2.17 -22.61
C LEU A 233 -3.93 -3.52 -23.13
N LYS A 234 -4.56 -3.50 -24.33
CA LYS A 234 -5.04 -4.74 -24.97
C LYS A 234 -3.91 -5.68 -25.34
N GLU A 235 -2.80 -5.17 -25.85
CA GLU A 235 -1.61 -5.98 -26.18
C GLU A 235 -1.04 -6.64 -24.92
N ARG A 236 -0.94 -5.90 -23.80
CA ARG A 236 -0.50 -6.46 -22.50
C ARG A 236 -1.44 -7.57 -22.04
N PHE A 237 -2.75 -7.36 -22.17
CA PHE A 237 -3.73 -8.37 -21.80
C PHE A 237 -3.59 -9.64 -22.64
N ASP A 238 -3.43 -9.52 -23.95
CA ASP A 238 -3.29 -10.67 -24.86
C ASP A 238 -2.00 -11.44 -24.58
N LEU A 239 -0.91 -10.74 -24.27
CA LEU A 239 0.36 -11.34 -23.88
C LEU A 239 0.24 -12.17 -22.60
N LEU A 240 -0.39 -11.60 -21.55
CA LEU A 240 -0.64 -12.29 -20.28
C LEU A 240 -1.58 -13.49 -20.47
N ALA A 241 -2.64 -13.33 -21.24
CA ALA A 241 -3.56 -14.42 -21.55
C ALA A 241 -2.87 -15.58 -22.30
N GLY A 242 -1.90 -15.25 -23.16
CA GLY A 242 -1.03 -16.24 -23.80
C GLY A 242 -0.17 -17.02 -22.79
N ALA A 243 0.36 -16.32 -21.78
CA ALA A 243 1.12 -16.94 -20.69
C ALA A 243 0.25 -17.90 -19.86
N VAL A 244 -0.97 -17.51 -19.51
CA VAL A 244 -1.96 -18.38 -18.84
C VAL A 244 -2.27 -19.61 -19.72
N GLY A 245 -2.48 -19.41 -21.03
CA GLY A 245 -2.71 -20.49 -21.99
C GLY A 245 -1.57 -21.52 -22.02
N ASN A 246 -0.34 -21.06 -21.83
CA ASN A 246 0.85 -21.90 -21.71
C ASN A 246 1.04 -22.57 -20.32
N GLY A 247 0.16 -22.29 -19.35
CA GLY A 247 0.23 -22.90 -18.01
C GLY A 247 1.20 -22.24 -17.06
N LEU A 248 1.50 -20.96 -17.27
CA LEU A 248 2.48 -20.25 -16.45
C LEU A 248 1.90 -19.74 -15.12
N SER A 249 0.59 -19.52 -15.02
CA SER A 249 -0.08 -19.14 -13.77
C SER A 249 -0.36 -20.35 -12.89
N ALA A 250 -0.13 -20.21 -11.59
CA ALA A 250 -0.52 -21.18 -10.56
C ALA A 250 -1.99 -21.01 -10.11
N ALA A 251 -2.71 -20.02 -10.63
CA ALA A 251 -4.10 -19.71 -10.30
C ALA A 251 -4.34 -19.62 -8.79
N GLN A 252 -3.42 -18.98 -8.05
CA GLN A 252 -3.57 -18.76 -6.62
C GLN A 252 -4.68 -17.74 -6.34
N SER A 253 -5.34 -17.88 -5.21
CA SER A 253 -6.23 -16.83 -4.73
C SER A 253 -5.42 -15.65 -4.21
N GLU A 254 -5.81 -14.46 -4.63
CA GLU A 254 -5.17 -13.22 -4.19
C GLU A 254 -5.16 -13.12 -2.65
N TRP A 255 -4.00 -12.77 -2.10
CA TRP A 255 -3.75 -12.62 -0.65
C TRP A 255 -3.92 -13.87 0.22
N ASP A 256 -4.16 -15.06 -0.35
CA ASP A 256 -4.31 -16.30 0.42
C ASP A 256 -3.13 -17.28 0.23
N TRP A 257 -2.72 -17.54 -1.01
CA TRP A 257 -1.64 -18.50 -1.34
C TRP A 257 -1.69 -19.81 -0.53
N ASN A 258 -2.91 -20.30 -0.26
CA ASN A 258 -3.13 -21.51 0.53
C ASN A 258 -2.54 -21.40 1.97
N GLY A 259 -2.75 -20.23 2.62
CA GLY A 259 -2.20 -19.94 3.94
C GLY A 259 -0.67 -19.93 3.95
N GLY A 260 -0.06 -19.45 2.87
CA GLY A 260 1.38 -19.33 2.70
C GLY A 260 2.09 -20.61 2.22
N LYS A 261 1.43 -21.77 2.23
CA LYS A 261 2.04 -23.04 1.81
C LYS A 261 2.53 -23.04 0.37
N SER A 262 1.90 -22.28 -0.51
CA SER A 262 2.28 -22.19 -1.91
C SER A 262 3.70 -21.65 -2.10
N PHE A 263 4.19 -20.81 -1.18
CA PHE A 263 5.57 -20.33 -1.16
C PHE A 263 6.58 -21.41 -0.70
N VAL A 264 6.14 -22.38 0.11
CA VAL A 264 6.99 -23.47 0.65
C VAL A 264 7.00 -24.69 -0.26
N ASP A 265 5.84 -25.06 -0.82
CA ASP A 265 5.66 -26.27 -1.60
C ASP A 265 6.20 -26.17 -3.05
N GLY A 266 6.71 -24.97 -3.43
CA GLY A 266 7.18 -24.71 -4.78
C GLY A 266 6.07 -24.81 -5.82
N THR A 267 4.93 -24.19 -5.52
CA THR A 267 3.76 -24.12 -6.40
C THR A 267 4.05 -23.26 -7.63
N PHE A 268 4.83 -22.21 -7.44
CA PHE A 268 5.32 -21.30 -8.47
C PHE A 268 6.79 -20.94 -8.22
N ALA A 269 7.48 -20.46 -9.23
CA ALA A 269 8.93 -20.22 -9.17
C ALA A 269 9.31 -18.75 -9.01
N THR A 270 8.46 -17.83 -9.45
CA THR A 270 8.71 -16.39 -9.44
C THR A 270 7.52 -15.65 -8.89
N PHE A 271 7.77 -14.42 -8.40
CA PHE A 271 6.76 -13.53 -7.87
C PHE A 271 7.15 -12.08 -8.21
N VAL A 272 6.21 -11.25 -8.64
CA VAL A 272 6.46 -9.82 -8.84
C VAL A 272 6.58 -9.14 -7.48
N CYS A 273 7.71 -8.51 -7.23
CA CYS A 273 8.07 -8.02 -5.91
C CYS A 273 8.39 -6.52 -5.91
N PRO A 274 7.41 -5.64 -5.70
CA PRO A 274 7.70 -4.31 -5.18
C PRO A 274 8.30 -4.40 -3.76
N GLY A 275 9.00 -3.37 -3.32
CA GLY A 275 9.75 -3.41 -2.06
C GLY A 275 8.95 -3.94 -0.86
N TRP A 276 7.72 -3.46 -0.68
CA TRP A 276 6.82 -3.88 0.41
C TRP A 276 6.39 -5.36 0.31
N MET A 277 6.41 -5.95 -0.89
CA MET A 277 6.04 -7.35 -1.11
C MET A 277 7.08 -8.33 -0.54
N LEU A 278 8.32 -7.89 -0.33
CA LEU A 278 9.35 -8.74 0.29
C LEU A 278 8.92 -9.22 1.68
N GLY A 279 8.34 -8.33 2.49
CA GLY A 279 7.77 -8.70 3.79
C GLY A 279 6.59 -9.68 3.68
N VAL A 280 5.77 -9.54 2.63
CA VAL A 280 4.65 -10.44 2.34
C VAL A 280 5.15 -11.84 1.97
N VAL A 281 6.16 -11.94 1.10
CA VAL A 281 6.79 -13.23 0.71
C VAL A 281 7.38 -13.92 1.92
N GLN A 282 8.15 -13.20 2.74
CA GLN A 282 8.73 -13.75 3.97
C GLN A 282 7.64 -14.22 4.94
N GLY A 283 6.69 -13.37 5.29
CA GLY A 283 5.63 -13.68 6.24
C GLY A 283 4.76 -14.86 5.81
N ASN A 284 4.42 -14.96 4.52
CA ASN A 284 3.68 -16.11 3.98
C ASN A 284 4.52 -17.39 3.98
N THR A 285 5.81 -17.30 3.66
CA THR A 285 6.71 -18.48 3.74
C THR A 285 6.76 -19.00 5.17
N GLU A 286 6.91 -18.13 6.17
CA GLU A 286 6.94 -18.49 7.58
C GLU A 286 5.59 -19.05 8.05
N ALA A 287 4.47 -18.44 7.66
CA ALA A 287 3.13 -18.94 7.94
C ALA A 287 2.88 -20.32 7.32
N GLY A 288 3.44 -20.59 6.14
CA GLY A 288 3.42 -21.89 5.48
C GLY A 288 4.30 -22.95 6.15
N GLY A 289 5.12 -22.57 7.13
CA GLY A 289 6.05 -23.43 7.87
C GLY A 289 7.45 -23.54 7.26
N GLY A 290 7.79 -22.62 6.33
CA GLY A 290 9.14 -22.48 5.77
C GLY A 290 9.97 -21.44 6.52
N ASP A 291 11.17 -21.21 6.02
CA ASP A 291 12.14 -20.21 6.49
C ASP A 291 13.06 -19.82 5.31
N ALA A 292 14.15 -19.10 5.60
CA ALA A 292 15.14 -18.72 4.59
C ALA A 292 15.69 -19.89 3.77
N SER A 293 15.70 -21.14 4.31
CA SER A 293 16.12 -22.33 3.59
C SER A 293 15.15 -22.77 2.49
N THR A 294 13.96 -22.16 2.40
CA THR A 294 13.02 -22.37 1.29
C THR A 294 13.61 -21.92 -0.05
N GLY A 295 14.60 -21.01 0.01
CA GLY A 295 15.43 -20.63 -1.15
C GLY A 295 14.87 -19.48 -1.98
N TRP A 296 14.04 -18.62 -1.39
CA TRP A 296 13.66 -17.36 -2.02
C TRP A 296 14.83 -16.39 -2.06
N ASP A 297 14.95 -15.70 -3.18
CA ASP A 297 15.93 -14.65 -3.42
C ASP A 297 15.28 -13.50 -4.19
N PHE A 298 15.98 -12.35 -4.30
CA PHE A 298 15.47 -11.14 -4.94
C PHE A 298 16.45 -10.67 -6.03
N ALA A 299 16.02 -10.73 -7.29
CA ALA A 299 16.84 -10.36 -8.44
C ALA A 299 16.66 -8.89 -8.84
N ASP A 300 17.78 -8.23 -9.16
CA ASP A 300 17.80 -6.85 -9.69
C ASP A 300 17.38 -6.84 -11.18
N VAL A 301 16.15 -7.22 -11.41
CA VAL A 301 15.53 -7.23 -12.74
C VAL A 301 14.03 -7.11 -12.62
N PHE A 302 13.42 -6.41 -13.57
CA PHE A 302 11.98 -6.41 -13.74
C PHE A 302 11.65 -6.36 -15.24
N PRO A 303 10.73 -7.21 -15.72
CA PRO A 303 10.38 -7.25 -17.14
C PRO A 303 9.86 -5.89 -17.63
N GLY A 304 10.39 -5.40 -18.75
CA GLY A 304 10.03 -4.10 -19.28
C GLY A 304 10.72 -2.89 -18.62
N GLY A 305 11.57 -3.10 -17.61
CA GLY A 305 12.37 -2.05 -16.98
C GLY A 305 11.87 -1.65 -15.58
N ALA A 306 11.89 -0.36 -15.26
CA ALA A 306 11.44 0.13 -13.97
C ALA A 306 9.90 0.11 -13.85
N ALA A 307 9.41 -0.12 -12.65
CA ALA A 307 7.99 -0.01 -12.30
C ALA A 307 7.85 0.45 -10.86
N ASN A 308 6.76 1.17 -10.57
CA ASN A 308 6.28 1.40 -9.21
C ASN A 308 4.94 0.68 -9.04
N TRP A 309 4.79 -0.03 -7.94
CA TRP A 309 3.49 -0.56 -7.54
C TRP A 309 3.27 -0.28 -6.07
N GLY A 310 2.26 0.57 -5.80
CA GLY A 310 1.86 0.94 -4.47
C GLY A 310 2.74 2.03 -3.85
N GLY A 311 2.73 2.07 -2.56
CA GLY A 311 3.17 3.16 -1.73
C GLY A 311 1.98 3.95 -1.20
N ALA A 312 2.19 4.72 -0.14
CA ALA A 312 1.11 5.40 0.52
C ALA A 312 1.43 6.86 0.89
N PHE A 313 0.43 7.54 1.42
CA PHE A 313 0.51 8.90 1.91
C PHE A 313 -0.22 8.99 3.25
N LEU A 314 0.22 9.87 4.14
CA LEU A 314 -0.51 10.22 5.36
C LEU A 314 -1.24 11.53 5.15
N GLY A 315 -2.57 11.45 5.02
CA GLY A 315 -3.45 12.61 4.96
C GLY A 315 -3.99 12.96 6.33
N VAL A 316 -4.15 14.24 6.63
CA VAL A 316 -4.77 14.74 7.87
C VAL A 316 -6.22 15.12 7.58
N ALA A 317 -7.17 14.52 8.30
CA ALA A 317 -8.58 14.76 8.08
C ALA A 317 -8.99 16.20 8.39
N GLU A 318 -9.80 16.83 7.51
CA GLU A 318 -10.34 18.17 7.75
C GLU A 318 -11.22 18.22 9.00
N THR A 319 -11.81 17.09 9.39
CA THR A 319 -12.64 16.96 10.60
C THR A 319 -11.84 16.77 11.89
N SER A 320 -10.52 16.64 11.83
CA SER A 320 -9.67 16.52 13.02
C SER A 320 -9.81 17.77 13.93
N ALA A 321 -9.93 17.52 15.23
CA ALA A 321 -9.88 18.56 16.24
C ALA A 321 -8.44 18.99 16.58
N HIS A 322 -7.44 18.22 16.12
CA HIS A 322 -6.02 18.34 16.49
C HIS A 322 -5.12 18.44 15.25
N LYS A 323 -5.53 19.22 14.23
CA LYS A 323 -4.89 19.30 12.92
C LYS A 323 -3.39 19.57 12.99
N GLU A 324 -2.97 20.51 13.83
CA GLU A 324 -1.55 20.87 14.00
C GLU A 324 -0.73 19.69 14.57
N ALA A 325 -1.26 18.99 15.58
CA ALA A 325 -0.59 17.86 16.19
C ALA A 325 -0.58 16.63 15.25
N ALA A 326 -1.69 16.42 14.52
CA ALA A 326 -1.79 15.35 13.53
C ALA A 326 -0.83 15.58 12.34
N ALA A 327 -0.73 16.81 11.84
CA ALA A 327 0.20 17.17 10.79
C ALA A 327 1.66 17.00 11.27
N ALA A 328 1.97 17.40 12.50
CA ALA A 328 3.31 17.22 13.07
C ALA A 328 3.70 15.75 13.22
N LEU A 329 2.78 14.87 13.64
CA LEU A 329 3.01 13.42 13.70
C LEU A 329 3.20 12.83 12.30
N ALA A 330 2.34 13.18 11.34
CA ALA A 330 2.45 12.69 9.97
C ALA A 330 3.74 13.17 9.29
N ASP A 331 4.14 14.42 9.52
CA ASP A 331 5.41 14.97 9.06
C ASP A 331 6.61 14.20 9.66
N TRP A 332 6.61 13.97 10.98
CA TRP A 332 7.67 13.24 11.66
C TRP A 332 7.76 11.79 11.18
N LEU A 333 6.65 11.07 11.06
CA LEU A 333 6.61 9.68 10.55
C LEU A 333 7.17 9.53 9.12
N THR A 334 7.23 10.62 8.36
CA THR A 334 7.71 10.63 6.98
C THR A 334 9.08 11.29 6.80
N GLN A 335 9.81 11.53 7.91
CA GLN A 335 11.20 11.97 7.83
C GLN A 335 12.10 10.83 7.33
N PRO A 336 13.25 11.11 6.72
CA PRO A 336 14.16 10.08 6.20
C PRO A 336 14.57 9.02 7.22
N GLU A 337 14.82 9.43 8.47
CA GLU A 337 15.21 8.52 9.56
C GLU A 337 14.09 7.54 9.90
N GLN A 338 12.83 8.04 10.00
CA GLN A 338 11.67 7.19 10.28
C GLN A 338 11.36 6.27 9.11
N GLN A 339 11.53 6.72 7.86
CA GLN A 339 11.35 5.86 6.68
C GLN A 339 12.42 4.74 6.62
N LEU A 340 13.65 5.00 7.07
CA LEU A 340 14.67 3.94 7.21
C LEU A 340 14.28 2.92 8.27
N ALA A 341 13.75 3.35 9.41
CA ALA A 341 13.25 2.46 10.45
C ALA A 341 12.07 1.61 9.96
N GLN A 342 11.15 2.20 9.19
CA GLN A 342 10.04 1.48 8.55
C GLN A 342 10.53 0.43 7.56
N PHE A 343 11.54 0.76 6.75
CA PHE A 343 12.14 -0.20 5.82
C PHE A 343 12.76 -1.39 6.55
N GLU A 344 13.46 -1.13 7.65
CA GLU A 344 14.05 -2.19 8.48
C GLU A 344 12.97 -3.08 9.12
N ALA A 345 11.88 -2.46 9.60
CA ALA A 345 10.81 -3.17 10.31
C ALA A 345 9.84 -3.91 9.39
N ALA A 346 9.53 -3.36 8.21
CA ALA A 346 8.42 -3.83 7.35
C ALA A 346 8.80 -4.03 5.88
N GLY A 347 9.99 -3.58 5.44
CA GLY A 347 10.39 -3.64 4.04
C GLY A 347 9.76 -2.56 3.14
N THR A 348 9.01 -1.60 3.71
CA THR A 348 8.41 -0.48 2.98
C THR A 348 9.50 0.46 2.49
N PHE A 349 9.72 0.52 1.16
CA PHE A 349 10.87 1.24 0.60
C PHE A 349 10.66 2.76 0.64
N PRO A 350 11.62 3.55 1.19
CA PRO A 350 11.46 4.98 1.40
C PRO A 350 11.11 5.77 0.15
N SER A 351 10.22 6.76 0.28
CA SER A 351 9.94 7.75 -0.76
C SER A 351 10.87 8.97 -0.70
N THR A 352 11.62 9.14 0.39
CA THR A 352 12.58 10.24 0.55
C THR A 352 13.92 9.91 -0.07
N VAL A 353 14.46 10.89 -0.81
CA VAL A 353 15.75 10.78 -1.55
C VAL A 353 16.89 10.44 -0.61
N GLN A 354 16.98 11.14 0.54
CA GLN A 354 18.05 10.92 1.51
C GLN A 354 18.04 9.48 2.06
N ALA A 355 16.88 8.91 2.37
CA ALA A 355 16.81 7.53 2.86
C ALA A 355 17.18 6.52 1.76
N GLN A 356 16.80 6.79 0.51
CA GLN A 356 17.21 5.95 -0.63
C GLN A 356 18.72 5.98 -0.84
N GLU A 357 19.35 7.16 -0.77
CA GLU A 357 20.82 7.32 -0.87
C GLU A 357 21.55 6.56 0.25
N GLU A 358 21.01 6.59 1.47
CA GLU A 358 21.55 5.84 2.62
C GLU A 358 21.51 4.34 2.39
N LEU A 359 20.36 3.81 1.93
CA LEU A 359 20.20 2.39 1.60
C LEU A 359 21.09 1.94 0.43
N ALA A 360 21.29 2.82 -0.55
CA ALA A 360 22.19 2.56 -1.67
C ALA A 360 23.66 2.49 -1.22
N ALA A 361 24.06 3.40 -0.32
CA ALA A 361 25.44 3.52 0.15
C ALA A 361 25.83 2.46 1.20
N ASN A 362 24.85 1.99 1.98
CA ASN A 362 25.05 1.09 3.11
C ASN A 362 24.21 -0.20 2.95
N PRO A 363 24.61 -1.11 2.03
CA PRO A 363 23.87 -2.32 1.75
C PRO A 363 23.78 -3.20 3.00
N THR A 364 22.56 -3.44 3.46
CA THR A 364 22.26 -4.39 4.53
C THR A 364 21.73 -5.67 3.89
N PRO A 365 22.40 -6.82 4.10
CA PRO A 365 21.93 -8.09 3.60
C PRO A 365 20.58 -8.48 4.20
N ASN A 366 19.65 -8.90 3.38
CA ASN A 366 18.42 -9.54 3.85
C ASN A 366 18.63 -11.06 3.90
N GLU A 367 18.74 -11.60 5.11
CA GLU A 367 19.08 -13.02 5.33
C GLU A 367 18.00 -13.97 4.80
N PHE A 368 16.74 -13.55 4.79
CA PHE A 368 15.66 -14.35 4.24
C PHE A 368 15.80 -14.53 2.70
N PHE A 369 16.22 -13.47 2.01
CA PHE A 369 16.45 -13.47 0.56
C PHE A 369 17.92 -13.75 0.22
N ASN A 370 18.49 -14.80 0.80
CA ASN A 370 19.84 -15.26 0.49
C ASN A 370 20.88 -14.12 0.58
N SER A 371 20.79 -13.31 1.64
CA SER A 371 21.65 -12.14 1.87
C SER A 371 21.62 -11.10 0.73
N ALA A 372 20.47 -10.95 0.05
CA ALA A 372 20.31 -9.93 -0.96
C ALA A 372 20.48 -8.53 -0.39
N PRO A 373 21.21 -7.62 -1.06
CA PRO A 373 21.29 -6.21 -0.67
C PRO A 373 20.03 -5.46 -1.15
N VAL A 374 18.86 -5.81 -0.59
CA VAL A 374 17.56 -5.38 -1.11
C VAL A 374 17.40 -3.86 -1.17
N GLY A 375 17.91 -3.13 -0.18
CA GLY A 375 17.87 -1.65 -0.17
C GLY A 375 18.63 -1.04 -1.35
N THR A 376 19.83 -1.59 -1.65
CA THR A 376 20.63 -1.15 -2.81
C THR A 376 19.95 -1.48 -4.14
N ILE A 377 19.39 -2.69 -4.26
CA ILE A 377 18.65 -3.10 -5.47
C ILE A 377 17.45 -2.18 -5.69
N LEU A 378 16.62 -1.98 -4.67
CA LEU A 378 15.43 -1.14 -4.79
C LEU A 378 15.76 0.32 -5.08
N ALA A 379 16.84 0.87 -4.49
CA ALA A 379 17.30 2.22 -4.81
C ALA A 379 17.67 2.36 -6.30
N GLY A 380 18.39 1.39 -6.86
CA GLY A 380 18.70 1.35 -8.29
C GLY A 380 17.45 1.20 -9.16
N ARG A 381 16.45 0.43 -8.71
CA ARG A 381 15.19 0.22 -9.43
C ARG A 381 14.26 1.43 -9.42
N THR A 382 14.48 2.41 -8.54
CA THR A 382 13.73 3.68 -8.54
C THR A 382 14.07 4.55 -9.75
N GLU A 383 15.28 4.40 -10.29
CA GLU A 383 15.69 5.10 -11.50
C GLU A 383 14.84 4.64 -12.70
N GLY A 384 14.25 5.60 -13.41
CA GLY A 384 13.41 5.30 -14.58
C GLY A 384 11.96 4.94 -14.27
N VAL A 385 11.53 4.99 -13.02
CA VAL A 385 10.09 4.91 -12.69
C VAL A 385 9.38 6.11 -13.31
N VAL A 386 8.37 5.82 -14.12
CA VAL A 386 7.43 6.82 -14.66
C VAL A 386 6.19 6.79 -13.78
N ALA A 387 5.88 7.90 -13.14
CA ALA A 387 4.65 8.04 -12.38
C ALA A 387 3.47 8.13 -13.35
N GLN A 388 2.67 7.09 -13.39
CA GLN A 388 1.44 7.07 -14.18
C GLN A 388 0.36 7.92 -13.50
N PHE A 389 -0.42 8.65 -14.29
CA PHE A 389 -1.61 9.30 -13.75
C PHE A 389 -2.62 8.24 -13.29
N LYS A 390 -3.10 8.39 -12.05
CA LYS A 390 -4.13 7.53 -11.45
C LYS A 390 -5.45 8.31 -11.38
N GLY A 391 -6.45 7.83 -12.12
CA GLY A 391 -7.78 8.44 -12.09
C GLY A 391 -8.63 7.96 -10.90
N PRO A 392 -9.84 8.51 -10.79
CA PRO A 392 -10.70 8.24 -9.62
C PRO A 392 -11.13 6.78 -9.48
N ASP A 393 -11.21 6.03 -10.57
CA ASP A 393 -11.66 4.65 -10.56
C ASP A 393 -10.54 3.62 -10.79
N ASP A 394 -9.26 4.05 -10.76
CA ASP A 394 -8.11 3.17 -11.02
C ASP A 394 -8.17 1.87 -10.21
N SER A 395 -8.37 1.95 -8.88
CA SER A 395 -8.48 0.76 -8.03
C SER A 395 -9.73 -0.08 -8.32
N VAL A 396 -10.85 0.56 -8.68
CA VAL A 396 -12.08 -0.15 -9.08
C VAL A 396 -11.83 -0.92 -10.37
N ILE A 397 -11.18 -0.28 -11.34
CA ILE A 397 -10.85 -0.91 -12.62
C ILE A 397 -9.90 -2.09 -12.40
N GLN A 398 -8.85 -1.87 -11.61
CA GLN A 398 -7.87 -2.92 -11.29
C GLN A 398 -8.52 -4.12 -10.60
N GLU A 399 -9.26 -3.88 -9.51
CA GLU A 399 -9.76 -4.91 -8.62
C GLU A 399 -11.08 -5.53 -9.08
N ASN A 400 -12.01 -4.72 -9.58
CA ASN A 400 -13.37 -5.15 -9.84
C ASN A 400 -13.71 -5.31 -11.33
N VAL A 401 -12.97 -4.63 -12.23
CA VAL A 401 -13.15 -4.78 -13.66
C VAL A 401 -12.24 -5.88 -14.21
N PHE A 402 -10.94 -5.83 -13.97
CA PHE A 402 -9.99 -6.82 -14.49
C PHE A 402 -9.77 -8.02 -13.57
N GLY A 403 -9.85 -7.87 -12.25
CA GLY A 403 -9.62 -8.94 -11.29
C GLY A 403 -10.47 -10.21 -11.56
N PRO A 404 -11.82 -10.14 -11.55
CA PRO A 404 -12.66 -11.32 -11.73
C PRO A 404 -12.50 -12.03 -13.09
N PRO A 405 -12.37 -11.33 -14.24
CA PRO A 405 -12.06 -11.99 -15.52
C PRO A 405 -10.70 -12.67 -15.57
N LEU A 406 -9.66 -12.05 -14.97
CA LEU A 406 -8.31 -12.65 -14.88
C LEU A 406 -8.31 -13.90 -14.02
N ASP A 407 -9.03 -13.88 -12.91
CA ASP A 407 -9.26 -15.05 -12.06
C ASP A 407 -9.90 -16.23 -12.80
N LYS A 408 -10.94 -15.96 -13.61
CA LYS A 408 -11.58 -16.97 -14.45
C LYS A 408 -10.64 -17.46 -15.54
N LEU A 409 -9.84 -16.57 -16.10
CA LEU A 409 -8.83 -16.91 -17.11
C LEU A 409 -7.77 -17.84 -16.52
N ASP A 410 -7.23 -17.54 -15.34
CA ASP A 410 -6.27 -18.37 -14.62
C ASP A 410 -6.81 -19.77 -14.34
N ARG A 411 -8.07 -19.88 -13.95
CA ARG A 411 -8.77 -21.16 -13.75
C ARG A 411 -9.19 -21.83 -15.06
N ARG A 412 -8.94 -21.19 -16.22
CA ARG A 412 -9.30 -21.69 -17.56
C ARG A 412 -10.81 -21.90 -17.73
N GLU A 413 -11.61 -21.10 -17.05
CA GLU A 413 -13.07 -21.12 -17.14
C GLU A 413 -13.57 -20.33 -18.36
N VAL A 414 -12.76 -19.38 -18.84
CA VAL A 414 -13.06 -18.51 -19.99
C VAL A 414 -11.87 -18.45 -20.94
N THR A 415 -12.13 -18.08 -22.18
CA THR A 415 -11.08 -17.74 -23.17
C THR A 415 -10.58 -16.31 -22.95
N ALA A 416 -9.41 -15.95 -23.50
CA ALA A 416 -8.88 -14.59 -23.47
C ALA A 416 -9.90 -13.54 -23.97
N GLN A 417 -10.58 -13.82 -25.08
CA GLN A 417 -11.59 -12.91 -25.63
C GLN A 417 -12.80 -12.75 -24.68
N GLN A 418 -13.28 -13.83 -24.09
CA GLN A 418 -14.39 -13.78 -23.14
C GLN A 418 -14.02 -13.01 -21.87
N ALA A 419 -12.79 -13.16 -21.37
CA ALA A 419 -12.30 -12.42 -20.20
C ALA A 419 -12.21 -10.91 -20.51
N TRP A 420 -11.71 -10.55 -21.69
CA TRP A 420 -11.66 -9.16 -22.12
C TRP A 420 -13.06 -8.55 -22.31
N ASP A 421 -13.97 -9.25 -22.99
CA ASP A 421 -15.36 -8.79 -23.21
C ASP A 421 -16.11 -8.64 -21.87
N GLU A 422 -15.83 -9.52 -20.90
CA GLU A 422 -16.37 -9.42 -19.54
C GLU A 422 -15.81 -8.20 -18.82
N ALA A 423 -14.49 -7.93 -18.92
CA ALA A 423 -13.89 -6.74 -18.35
C ALA A 423 -14.52 -5.46 -18.89
N LEU A 424 -14.73 -5.35 -20.22
CA LEU A 424 -15.41 -4.19 -20.80
C LEU A 424 -16.86 -4.05 -20.33
N THR A 425 -17.57 -5.17 -20.14
CA THR A 425 -18.93 -5.15 -19.58
C THR A 425 -18.93 -4.63 -18.13
N LEU A 426 -18.01 -5.10 -17.31
CA LEU A 426 -17.85 -4.63 -15.93
C LEU A 426 -17.42 -3.15 -15.87
N LEU A 427 -16.61 -2.70 -16.82
CA LEU A 427 -16.23 -1.30 -16.94
C LEU A 427 -17.45 -0.41 -17.13
N ASP A 428 -18.33 -0.76 -18.09
CA ASP A 428 -19.57 -0.03 -18.35
C ASP A 428 -20.53 -0.04 -17.14
N GLU A 429 -20.54 -1.14 -16.36
CA GLU A 429 -21.42 -1.28 -15.19
C GLU A 429 -20.92 -0.52 -13.95
N LEU A 430 -19.61 -0.41 -13.76
CA LEU A 430 -19.00 0.07 -12.51
C LEU A 430 -18.45 1.50 -12.63
N VAL A 431 -18.06 1.93 -13.83
CA VAL A 431 -17.37 3.19 -14.09
C VAL A 431 -18.13 4.06 -15.10
N GLY A 432 -18.87 3.44 -16.03
CA GLY A 432 -19.57 4.07 -17.18
C GLY A 432 -20.80 4.93 -16.90
#